data_0a49b95177a9fcfe7730e301a9f37f8a
#
_entry.id   0a49b95177a9fcfe7730e301a9f37f8a
#
_cell.length_a   1.000
_cell.length_b   1.000
_cell.length_c   1.000
_cell.angle_alpha   90.00
_cell.angle_beta   90.00
_cell.angle_gamma   90.00
#
_symmetry.space_group_name_H-M   'P 1'
#
loop_
_entity.id
_entity.type
_entity.pdbx_description
1 polymer ?
#
loop_
_entity_poly.entity_id
_entity_poly.type
_entity_poly.pdbx_seq_one_letter_code
_entity_poly.pdbx_strand_id
1 'polypeptide(L)'
;MCIKVQLKRLCLHRFTLVAAVCSAIIVILTIATANAGVRVRYADLNPAELTNANGRIVLHTSVPIKRVAPEQVSLAPAVSVSVATNGNTIIITPNERLRYQTDYRVRIHDVAGQYGRQRSDIEYRFSTPAAKLYYLHRQYSGGDENKANDQIIAATMQSEKTEVLFAAPRILEFVAVRDELVVNTYRDGVSQLQRVNVNDKRTQMVPVAKPQLAAKLQSLGDGRRVGYITGEHSDTKGGQLQLLDVTNGSPRAIEHAGAVTDWRASPDGRVIAAVTVKGDLLLVDTTGKKQPRPLGSASELGDFSSDGRKLSFLGSAGGFMIYDLEKNERRAVFSDSAHANSYIVRLKLLEKNAWLMQSMFIADRKPGSEVTYDDGRGITRLYHPDGAHDITGLSASPNSQYAAVEVAPQQGSSFDNYPVNGRNMSTRTVLIDQNGAVMRTIDGCDVVWK
;
A
#
# COMPACT_ATOMS: atom_id res chain seq x y z
N MET A 1 -71.71 -15.90 -46.84
CA MET A 1 -71.45 -15.40 -45.45
C MET A 1 -70.86 -16.49 -44.51
N CYS A 2 -70.79 -17.76 -44.93
CA CYS A 2 -70.38 -18.89 -44.08
C CYS A 2 -68.85 -19.13 -44.02
N ILE A 3 -68.07 -18.76 -45.07
CA ILE A 3 -66.62 -19.06 -45.16
C ILE A 3 -65.78 -18.14 -44.26
N LYS A 4 -66.19 -16.87 -44.08
CA LYS A 4 -65.45 -15.91 -43.19
C LYS A 4 -65.48 -16.24 -41.65
N VAL A 5 -66.50 -16.95 -41.21
CA VAL A 5 -66.64 -17.35 -39.81
C VAL A 5 -65.78 -18.56 -39.46
N GLN A 6 -65.62 -19.51 -40.40
CA GLN A 6 -64.76 -20.66 -40.21
C GLN A 6 -63.26 -20.30 -40.19
N LEU A 7 -62.78 -19.36 -41.04
CA LEU A 7 -61.41 -18.90 -41.03
C LEU A 7 -61.06 -18.14 -39.70
N LYS A 8 -62.00 -17.35 -39.21
CA LYS A 8 -61.79 -16.69 -37.92
C LYS A 8 -61.69 -17.69 -36.76
N ARG A 9 -62.48 -18.76 -36.75
CA ARG A 9 -62.38 -19.82 -35.73
C ARG A 9 -61.08 -20.61 -35.84
N LEU A 10 -60.59 -20.90 -37.06
CA LEU A 10 -59.32 -21.60 -37.26
C LEU A 10 -58.11 -20.75 -36.87
N CYS A 11 -58.11 -19.42 -37.12
CA CYS A 11 -57.05 -18.51 -36.68
C CYS A 11 -57.09 -18.32 -35.15
N LEU A 12 -58.29 -18.25 -34.56
CA LEU A 12 -58.40 -18.14 -33.08
C LEU A 12 -57.87 -19.40 -32.39
N HIS A 13 -58.15 -20.61 -32.94
CA HIS A 13 -57.63 -21.87 -32.40
C HIS A 13 -56.11 -21.99 -32.51
N ARG A 14 -55.50 -21.53 -33.61
CA ARG A 14 -54.05 -21.51 -33.79
C ARG A 14 -53.39 -20.50 -32.84
N PHE A 15 -54.00 -19.34 -32.64
CA PHE A 15 -53.49 -18.33 -31.70
C PHE A 15 -53.57 -18.81 -30.25
N THR A 16 -54.70 -19.44 -29.87
CA THR A 16 -54.84 -20.02 -28.50
C THR A 16 -53.89 -21.20 -28.29
N LEU A 17 -53.60 -22.00 -29.31
CA LEU A 17 -52.64 -23.09 -29.20
C LEU A 17 -51.20 -22.55 -29.04
N VAL A 18 -50.83 -21.54 -29.82
CA VAL A 18 -49.50 -20.88 -29.70
C VAL A 18 -49.37 -20.21 -28.32
N ALA A 19 -50.39 -19.49 -27.88
CA ALA A 19 -50.39 -18.87 -26.55
C ALA A 19 -50.30 -19.91 -25.41
N ALA A 20 -50.98 -21.04 -25.54
CA ALA A 20 -50.91 -22.14 -24.55
C ALA A 20 -49.51 -22.78 -24.54
N VAL A 21 -48.90 -23.01 -25.70
CA VAL A 21 -47.53 -23.54 -25.81
C VAL A 21 -46.51 -22.56 -25.23
N CYS A 22 -46.60 -21.28 -25.55
CA CYS A 22 -45.73 -20.24 -24.99
C CYS A 22 -45.89 -20.16 -23.43
N SER A 23 -47.11 -20.21 -22.94
CA SER A 23 -47.39 -20.23 -21.51
C SER A 23 -46.82 -21.48 -20.83
N ALA A 24 -46.95 -22.65 -21.44
CA ALA A 24 -46.35 -23.89 -20.95
C ALA A 24 -44.84 -23.81 -20.92
N ILE A 25 -44.20 -23.29 -21.97
CA ILE A 25 -42.74 -23.06 -22.02
C ILE A 25 -42.29 -22.07 -20.92
N ILE A 26 -43.00 -20.99 -20.73
CA ILE A 26 -42.73 -20.02 -19.66
C ILE A 26 -42.82 -20.68 -18.27
N VAL A 27 -43.86 -21.48 -18.05
CA VAL A 27 -44.04 -22.23 -16.78
C VAL A 27 -42.90 -23.24 -16.58
N ILE A 28 -42.53 -24.01 -17.61
CA ILE A 28 -41.42 -24.96 -17.56
C ILE A 28 -40.10 -24.25 -17.29
N LEU A 29 -39.82 -23.12 -17.97
CA LEU A 29 -38.63 -22.33 -17.78
C LEU A 29 -38.58 -21.71 -16.38
N THR A 30 -39.71 -21.20 -15.86
CA THR A 30 -39.78 -20.69 -14.49
C THR A 30 -39.56 -21.75 -13.43
N ILE A 31 -40.14 -22.98 -13.63
CA ILE A 31 -39.89 -24.11 -12.74
C ILE A 31 -38.41 -24.55 -12.81
N ALA A 32 -37.87 -24.65 -14.01
CA ALA A 32 -36.46 -25.03 -14.21
C ALA A 32 -35.50 -24.02 -13.58
N THR A 33 -35.76 -22.71 -13.74
CA THR A 33 -34.93 -21.66 -13.12
C THR A 33 -35.13 -21.57 -11.62
N ALA A 34 -36.34 -21.83 -11.10
CA ALA A 34 -36.62 -21.86 -9.67
C ALA A 34 -35.95 -23.06 -8.95
N ASN A 35 -35.72 -24.15 -9.67
CA ASN A 35 -35.01 -25.33 -9.17
C ASN A 35 -33.51 -25.33 -9.49
N ALA A 36 -33.04 -24.41 -10.32
CA ALA A 36 -31.61 -24.23 -10.54
C ALA A 36 -30.98 -23.56 -9.32
N GLY A 37 -30.06 -24.27 -8.66
CA GLY A 37 -29.32 -23.69 -7.53
C GLY A 37 -28.53 -22.44 -7.94
N VAL A 38 -28.16 -21.62 -6.98
CA VAL A 38 -27.34 -20.43 -7.16
C VAL A 38 -25.93 -20.84 -7.60
N ARG A 39 -25.44 -20.27 -8.70
CA ARG A 39 -24.08 -20.51 -9.21
C ARG A 39 -23.39 -19.18 -9.45
N VAL A 40 -22.05 -19.16 -9.33
CA VAL A 40 -21.24 -18.02 -9.78
C VAL A 40 -21.15 -18.02 -11.30
N ARG A 41 -21.48 -16.91 -11.93
CA ARG A 41 -21.30 -16.68 -13.37
C ARG A 41 -19.89 -16.23 -13.68
N TYR A 42 -19.41 -15.24 -12.94
CA TYR A 42 -18.05 -14.72 -13.02
C TYR A 42 -17.71 -14.01 -11.71
N ALA A 43 -16.42 -13.81 -11.50
CA ALA A 43 -15.90 -13.06 -10.39
C ALA A 43 -15.11 -11.87 -10.92
N ASP A 44 -15.25 -10.72 -10.24
CA ASP A 44 -14.45 -9.53 -10.47
C ASP A 44 -13.59 -9.31 -9.23
N LEU A 45 -12.29 -9.48 -9.39
CA LEU A 45 -11.30 -9.25 -8.35
C LEU A 45 -9.94 -8.92 -8.97
N ASN A 46 -9.19 -8.09 -8.27
CA ASN A 46 -7.78 -7.87 -8.53
C ASN A 46 -6.96 -8.49 -7.37
N PRO A 47 -6.31 -9.66 -7.58
CA PRO A 47 -5.57 -10.33 -6.51
C PRO A 47 -4.43 -9.49 -5.93
N ALA A 48 -3.83 -8.58 -6.71
CA ALA A 48 -2.78 -7.69 -6.22
C ALA A 48 -3.33 -6.64 -5.25
N GLU A 49 -4.55 -6.13 -5.48
CA GLU A 49 -5.19 -5.19 -4.56
C GLU A 49 -5.54 -5.85 -3.22
N LEU A 50 -5.83 -7.15 -3.21
CA LEU A 50 -6.11 -7.92 -1.99
C LEU A 50 -4.87 -8.03 -1.09
N THR A 51 -3.67 -7.89 -1.62
CA THR A 51 -2.40 -7.95 -0.86
C THR A 51 -1.87 -6.58 -0.45
N ASN A 52 -2.22 -5.51 -1.17
CA ASN A 52 -1.60 -4.19 -1.01
C ASN A 52 -2.56 -3.11 -0.50
N ALA A 53 -3.86 -3.25 -0.77
CA ALA A 53 -4.87 -2.25 -0.45
C ALA A 53 -6.16 -2.92 0.03
N ASN A 54 -7.23 -2.15 0.18
CA ASN A 54 -8.56 -2.66 0.55
C ASN A 54 -9.26 -3.30 -0.66
N GLY A 55 -8.70 -4.38 -1.19
CA GLY A 55 -9.26 -5.13 -2.31
C GLY A 55 -10.58 -5.81 -1.93
N ARG A 56 -11.40 -6.10 -2.94
CA ARG A 56 -12.70 -6.79 -2.80
C ARG A 56 -12.77 -7.96 -3.76
N ILE A 57 -13.49 -9.00 -3.32
CA ILE A 57 -13.88 -10.13 -4.16
C ILE A 57 -15.35 -9.95 -4.47
N VAL A 58 -15.68 -9.75 -5.74
CA VAL A 58 -17.06 -9.52 -6.19
C VAL A 58 -17.51 -10.74 -6.99
N LEU A 59 -18.44 -11.52 -6.45
CA LEU A 59 -18.99 -12.70 -7.09
C LEU A 59 -20.34 -12.36 -7.70
N HIS A 60 -20.50 -12.57 -9.01
CA HIS A 60 -21.75 -12.37 -9.72
C HIS A 60 -22.48 -13.70 -9.87
N THR A 61 -23.67 -13.81 -9.32
CA THR A 61 -24.49 -15.03 -9.28
C THR A 61 -25.43 -15.13 -10.47
N SER A 62 -25.89 -16.36 -10.76
CA SER A 62 -26.79 -16.67 -11.87
C SER A 62 -28.20 -16.06 -11.72
N VAL A 63 -28.62 -15.83 -10.48
CA VAL A 63 -29.94 -15.29 -10.11
C VAL A 63 -29.80 -14.33 -8.94
N PRO A 64 -30.75 -13.40 -8.73
CA PRO A 64 -30.79 -12.59 -7.53
C PRO A 64 -30.85 -13.46 -6.29
N ILE A 65 -30.12 -13.08 -5.24
CA ILE A 65 -29.97 -13.86 -4.00
C ILE A 65 -30.53 -13.11 -2.79
N LYS A 66 -30.84 -13.86 -1.76
CA LYS A 66 -31.12 -13.31 -0.43
C LYS A 66 -29.81 -12.83 0.21
N ARG A 67 -29.94 -11.98 1.22
CA ARG A 67 -28.78 -11.48 1.97
C ARG A 67 -27.95 -12.64 2.49
N VAL A 68 -26.64 -12.59 2.21
CA VAL A 68 -25.63 -13.50 2.75
C VAL A 68 -25.04 -12.87 4.01
N ALA A 69 -25.06 -13.62 5.11
CA ALA A 69 -24.47 -13.20 6.36
C ALA A 69 -22.97 -13.51 6.40
N PRO A 70 -22.14 -12.73 7.13
CA PRO A 70 -20.70 -12.99 7.22
C PRO A 70 -20.35 -14.40 7.69
N GLU A 71 -21.16 -14.99 8.58
CA GLU A 71 -20.99 -16.31 9.15
C GLU A 71 -21.13 -17.44 8.12
N GLN A 72 -21.81 -17.17 7.00
CA GLN A 72 -21.93 -18.11 5.88
C GLN A 72 -20.69 -18.12 5.00
N VAL A 73 -19.80 -17.13 5.13
CA VAL A 73 -18.62 -16.96 4.26
C VAL A 73 -17.37 -17.34 5.00
N SER A 74 -16.59 -18.25 4.45
CA SER A 74 -15.26 -18.60 4.93
C SER A 74 -14.22 -18.44 3.86
N LEU A 75 -13.05 -17.97 4.26
CA LEU A 75 -11.85 -17.85 3.43
C LEU A 75 -10.77 -18.80 3.99
N ALA A 76 -10.16 -19.61 3.15
CA ALA A 76 -9.05 -20.48 3.52
C ALA A 76 -7.82 -20.16 2.63
N PRO A 77 -6.63 -19.86 3.22
CA PRO A 77 -6.34 -19.74 4.66
C PRO A 77 -7.23 -18.73 5.38
N ALA A 78 -7.46 -18.96 6.68
CA ALA A 78 -8.45 -18.24 7.48
C ALA A 78 -8.14 -16.73 7.57
N VAL A 79 -9.08 -15.95 7.08
CA VAL A 79 -9.10 -14.48 7.16
C VAL A 79 -10.53 -14.06 7.43
N SER A 80 -10.74 -13.17 8.39
CA SER A 80 -12.06 -12.61 8.66
C SER A 80 -12.52 -11.71 7.51
N VAL A 81 -13.80 -11.72 7.20
CA VAL A 81 -14.35 -11.00 6.07
C VAL A 81 -15.60 -10.20 6.46
N SER A 82 -15.81 -9.09 5.78
CA SER A 82 -17.08 -8.37 5.75
C SER A 82 -17.82 -8.71 4.46
N VAL A 83 -19.16 -8.85 4.53
CA VAL A 83 -19.95 -9.30 3.39
C VAL A 83 -21.10 -8.32 3.14
N ALA A 84 -21.27 -7.93 1.89
CA ALA A 84 -22.42 -7.18 1.42
C ALA A 84 -23.07 -7.91 0.24
N THR A 85 -24.39 -7.85 0.16
CA THR A 85 -25.18 -8.46 -0.91
C THR A 85 -26.01 -7.40 -1.62
N ASN A 86 -25.96 -7.38 -2.95
CA ASN A 86 -26.76 -6.46 -3.77
C ASN A 86 -27.28 -7.18 -5.02
N GLY A 87 -28.58 -7.48 -5.03
CA GLY A 87 -29.21 -8.19 -6.14
C GLY A 87 -28.60 -9.56 -6.42
N ASN A 88 -27.85 -9.68 -7.49
CA ASN A 88 -27.13 -10.88 -7.89
C ASN A 88 -25.62 -10.83 -7.59
N THR A 89 -25.20 -9.94 -6.69
CA THR A 89 -23.78 -9.71 -6.41
C THR A 89 -23.50 -9.95 -4.92
N ILE A 90 -22.44 -10.71 -4.64
CA ILE A 90 -21.86 -10.88 -3.30
C ILE A 90 -20.52 -10.15 -3.29
N ILE A 91 -20.38 -9.18 -2.39
CA ILE A 91 -19.13 -8.42 -2.19
C ILE A 91 -18.51 -8.91 -0.91
N ILE A 92 -17.34 -9.51 -0.99
CA ILE A 92 -16.56 -10.01 0.14
C ILE A 92 -15.33 -9.13 0.27
N THR A 93 -15.18 -8.50 1.42
CA THR A 93 -14.04 -7.65 1.74
C THR A 93 -13.25 -8.29 2.87
N PRO A 94 -12.02 -8.77 2.64
CA PRO A 94 -11.16 -9.23 3.72
C PRO A 94 -10.90 -8.09 4.71
N ASN A 95 -10.94 -8.37 6.01
CA ASN A 95 -10.70 -7.37 7.05
C ASN A 95 -9.19 -7.11 7.30
N GLU A 96 -8.34 -7.88 6.63
CA GLU A 96 -6.89 -7.72 6.59
C GLU A 96 -6.36 -8.02 5.18
N ARG A 97 -5.18 -7.54 4.85
CA ARG A 97 -4.54 -7.83 3.56
C ARG A 97 -4.16 -9.29 3.46
N LEU A 98 -4.39 -9.86 2.28
CA LEU A 98 -4.07 -11.27 2.03
C LEU A 98 -2.55 -11.48 1.88
N ARG A 99 -2.10 -12.70 2.15
CA ARG A 99 -0.69 -13.08 1.98
C ARG A 99 -0.34 -13.15 0.51
N TYR A 100 0.88 -12.79 0.16
CA TYR A 100 1.43 -12.99 -1.18
C TYR A 100 1.60 -14.48 -1.49
N GLN A 101 1.54 -14.81 -2.78
CA GLN A 101 1.78 -16.14 -3.34
C GLN A 101 1.04 -17.26 -2.59
N THR A 102 -0.23 -17.02 -2.36
CA THR A 102 -1.08 -17.92 -1.57
C THR A 102 -2.34 -18.25 -2.32
N ASP A 103 -2.68 -19.55 -2.36
CA ASP A 103 -3.93 -20.03 -2.92
C ASP A 103 -5.05 -19.87 -1.91
N TYR A 104 -6.06 -19.11 -2.28
CA TYR A 104 -7.23 -18.84 -1.45
C TYR A 104 -8.47 -19.57 -1.99
N ARG A 105 -9.31 -20.01 -1.05
CA ARG A 105 -10.60 -20.63 -1.32
C ARG A 105 -11.68 -19.91 -0.53
N VAL A 106 -12.60 -19.27 -1.25
CA VAL A 106 -13.85 -18.72 -0.69
C VAL A 106 -14.90 -19.83 -0.70
N ARG A 107 -15.55 -20.07 0.43
CA ARG A 107 -16.74 -20.92 0.55
C ARG A 107 -17.88 -20.11 1.13
N ILE A 108 -19.04 -20.22 0.50
CA ILE A 108 -20.26 -19.59 0.95
C ILE A 108 -21.31 -20.67 1.07
N HIS A 109 -21.75 -20.93 2.30
CA HIS A 109 -22.73 -21.98 2.58
C HIS A 109 -24.14 -21.44 2.51
N ASP A 110 -25.06 -22.31 2.10
CA ASP A 110 -26.48 -22.10 2.27
C ASP A 110 -27.03 -20.85 1.54
N VAL A 111 -26.50 -20.54 0.35
CA VAL A 111 -26.92 -19.41 -0.47
C VAL A 111 -28.29 -19.68 -1.08
N ALA A 112 -29.29 -18.83 -0.78
CA ALA A 112 -30.64 -18.95 -1.29
C ALA A 112 -30.90 -17.92 -2.39
N GLY A 113 -31.50 -18.33 -3.48
CA GLY A 113 -32.07 -17.43 -4.49
C GLY A 113 -33.23 -16.62 -3.90
N GLN A 114 -33.45 -15.41 -4.42
CA GLN A 114 -34.50 -14.51 -3.91
C GLN A 114 -35.89 -15.13 -4.08
N TYR A 115 -36.12 -15.86 -5.15
CA TYR A 115 -37.41 -16.47 -5.51
C TYR A 115 -37.40 -18.01 -5.45
N GLY A 116 -36.23 -18.62 -5.23
CA GLY A 116 -36.06 -20.07 -5.18
C GLY A 116 -36.10 -20.62 -3.76
N ARG A 117 -36.46 -21.90 -3.63
CA ARG A 117 -36.38 -22.63 -2.35
C ARG A 117 -35.06 -23.40 -2.18
N GLN A 118 -34.34 -23.63 -3.29
CA GLN A 118 -33.11 -24.39 -3.28
C GLN A 118 -31.99 -23.54 -2.72
N ARG A 119 -31.20 -24.17 -1.86
CA ARG A 119 -29.98 -23.60 -1.30
C ARG A 119 -28.77 -24.24 -1.98
N SER A 120 -27.70 -23.48 -2.07
CA SER A 120 -26.49 -23.92 -2.75
C SER A 120 -25.26 -23.51 -1.98
N ASP A 121 -24.26 -24.35 -2.02
CA ASP A 121 -22.91 -23.99 -1.58
C ASP A 121 -22.11 -23.46 -2.77
N ILE A 122 -21.43 -22.38 -2.58
CA ILE A 122 -20.57 -21.75 -3.58
C ILE A 122 -19.13 -21.93 -3.16
N GLU A 123 -18.28 -22.37 -4.07
CA GLU A 123 -16.82 -22.38 -3.92
C GLU A 123 -16.18 -21.59 -5.05
N TYR A 124 -15.25 -20.71 -4.67
CA TYR A 124 -14.44 -19.94 -5.61
C TYR A 124 -12.97 -19.94 -5.18
N ARG A 125 -12.05 -20.12 -6.13
CA ARG A 125 -10.60 -20.21 -5.87
C ARG A 125 -9.86 -19.14 -6.65
N PHE A 126 -8.84 -18.57 -6.04
CA PHE A 126 -7.92 -17.64 -6.67
C PHE A 126 -6.56 -17.68 -5.99
N SER A 127 -5.52 -17.21 -6.68
CA SER A 127 -4.17 -17.10 -6.13
C SER A 127 -3.75 -15.63 -6.08
N THR A 128 -3.07 -15.26 -5.03
CA THR A 128 -2.45 -13.93 -4.92
C THR A 128 -1.07 -13.93 -5.59
N PRO A 129 -0.64 -12.80 -6.18
CA PRO A 129 0.65 -12.72 -6.85
C PRO A 129 1.81 -12.76 -5.84
N ALA A 130 3.02 -12.94 -6.37
CA ALA A 130 4.25 -12.72 -5.63
C ALA A 130 4.41 -11.25 -5.23
N ALA A 131 5.10 -11.00 -4.11
CA ALA A 131 5.42 -9.63 -3.70
C ALA A 131 6.34 -8.98 -4.75
N LYS A 132 5.89 -7.86 -5.30
CA LYS A 132 6.66 -7.04 -6.22
C LYS A 132 7.21 -5.83 -5.47
N LEU A 133 8.44 -5.46 -5.78
CA LEU A 133 9.09 -4.30 -5.17
C LEU A 133 9.91 -3.54 -6.22
N TYR A 134 10.10 -2.27 -5.96
CA TYR A 134 11.02 -1.40 -6.67
C TYR A 134 12.09 -0.93 -5.70
N TYR A 135 13.32 -0.75 -6.16
CA TYR A 135 14.42 -0.26 -5.35
C TYR A 135 15.37 0.61 -6.16
N LEU A 136 16.08 1.48 -5.46
CA LEU A 136 17.10 2.35 -6.05
C LEU A 136 18.47 1.69 -5.95
N HIS A 137 19.11 1.49 -7.10
CA HIS A 137 20.50 1.09 -7.20
C HIS A 137 21.31 2.30 -7.64
N ARG A 138 22.16 2.83 -6.75
CA ARG A 138 23.04 3.95 -7.02
C ARG A 138 24.38 3.46 -7.53
N GLN A 139 24.86 4.05 -8.64
CA GLN A 139 26.15 3.71 -9.23
C GLN A 139 27.13 4.86 -8.99
N TYR A 140 28.18 4.56 -8.24
CA TYR A 140 29.23 5.52 -7.98
C TYR A 140 30.20 5.62 -9.18
N SER A 141 30.35 6.82 -9.72
CA SER A 141 31.22 7.10 -10.89
C SER A 141 32.54 7.81 -10.55
N GLY A 142 32.94 7.83 -9.27
CA GLY A 142 34.16 8.53 -8.86
C GLY A 142 34.09 10.05 -9.00
N GLY A 143 32.87 10.60 -9.06
CA GLY A 143 32.63 12.05 -9.22
C GLY A 143 32.36 12.48 -10.68
N ASP A 144 32.46 11.58 -11.65
CA ASP A 144 32.09 11.88 -13.03
C ASP A 144 30.61 11.55 -13.28
N GLU A 145 29.76 12.58 -13.20
CA GLU A 145 28.31 12.50 -13.35
C GLU A 145 27.83 11.94 -14.71
N ASN A 146 28.73 11.87 -15.69
CA ASN A 146 28.41 11.42 -17.05
C ASN A 146 28.70 9.93 -17.29
N LYS A 147 29.29 9.22 -16.32
CA LYS A 147 29.78 7.83 -16.56
C LYS A 147 28.90 6.74 -15.98
N ALA A 148 28.05 7.03 -14.99
CA ALA A 148 27.17 6.04 -14.40
C ALA A 148 25.78 6.64 -14.10
N ASN A 149 24.74 5.85 -14.34
CA ASN A 149 23.36 6.21 -14.04
C ASN A 149 22.86 5.42 -12.86
N ASP A 150 22.24 6.09 -11.90
CA ASP A 150 21.40 5.44 -10.93
C ASP A 150 20.22 4.78 -11.62
N GLN A 151 19.75 3.68 -11.07
CA GLN A 151 18.69 2.87 -11.67
C GLN A 151 17.57 2.59 -10.67
N ILE A 152 16.33 2.74 -11.13
CA ILE A 152 15.16 2.19 -10.42
C ILE A 152 14.88 0.83 -11.03
N ILE A 153 14.93 -0.19 -10.19
CA ILE A 153 14.86 -1.60 -10.59
C ILE A 153 13.60 -2.23 -10.02
N ALA A 154 12.85 -2.96 -10.87
CA ALA A 154 11.76 -3.83 -10.44
C ALA A 154 12.28 -5.24 -10.14
N ALA A 155 11.76 -5.82 -9.07
CA ALA A 155 12.05 -7.20 -8.66
C ALA A 155 10.80 -7.84 -8.05
N THR A 156 10.81 -9.17 -7.95
CA THR A 156 9.85 -9.95 -7.17
C THR A 156 10.59 -10.76 -6.12
N MET A 157 9.94 -11.06 -5.01
CA MET A 157 10.58 -11.82 -3.91
C MET A 157 11.08 -13.20 -4.33
N GLN A 158 10.39 -13.85 -5.27
CA GLN A 158 10.62 -15.25 -5.64
C GLN A 158 11.41 -15.42 -6.93
N SER A 159 11.84 -14.32 -7.58
CA SER A 159 12.56 -14.38 -8.85
C SER A 159 13.84 -13.57 -8.79
N GLU A 160 14.92 -14.10 -9.27
CA GLU A 160 16.17 -13.36 -9.45
C GLU A 160 16.10 -12.38 -10.63
N LYS A 161 15.11 -12.52 -11.51
CA LYS A 161 14.92 -11.61 -12.63
C LYS A 161 14.59 -10.22 -12.13
N THR A 162 15.30 -9.25 -12.66
CA THR A 162 15.11 -7.83 -12.39
C THR A 162 14.91 -7.09 -13.70
N GLU A 163 14.25 -5.94 -13.64
CA GLU A 163 14.01 -5.08 -14.79
C GLU A 163 14.33 -3.63 -14.42
N VAL A 164 15.17 -2.97 -15.23
CA VAL A 164 15.40 -1.53 -15.08
C VAL A 164 14.19 -0.78 -15.63
N LEU A 165 13.54 -0.03 -14.76
CA LEU A 165 12.35 0.78 -15.10
C LEU A 165 12.77 2.19 -15.55
N PHE A 166 13.79 2.74 -14.92
CA PHE A 166 14.29 4.09 -15.20
C PHE A 166 15.76 4.20 -14.82
N ALA A 167 16.50 5.05 -15.54
CA ALA A 167 17.89 5.36 -15.25
C ALA A 167 18.17 6.85 -15.48
N ALA A 168 18.92 7.46 -14.56
CA ALA A 168 19.34 8.86 -14.65
C ALA A 168 20.63 9.09 -13.83
N PRO A 169 21.41 10.14 -14.13
CA PRO A 169 22.69 10.37 -13.45
C PRO A 169 22.61 10.50 -11.93
N ARG A 170 21.58 11.12 -11.39
CA ARG A 170 21.39 11.32 -9.94
C ARG A 170 19.92 11.21 -9.57
N ILE A 171 19.52 10.07 -9.07
CA ILE A 171 18.17 9.85 -8.54
C ILE A 171 18.19 10.09 -7.04
N LEU A 172 17.54 11.17 -6.59
CA LEU A 172 17.48 11.52 -5.18
C LEU A 172 16.48 10.63 -4.43
N GLU A 173 15.26 10.54 -4.95
CA GLU A 173 14.14 9.80 -4.37
C GLU A 173 13.18 9.35 -5.48
N PHE A 174 12.39 8.34 -5.19
CA PHE A 174 11.27 7.96 -6.05
C PHE A 174 10.12 7.37 -5.24
N VAL A 175 8.92 7.42 -5.80
CA VAL A 175 7.74 6.72 -5.26
C VAL A 175 6.95 6.09 -6.39
N ALA A 176 6.20 5.03 -6.06
CA ALA A 176 5.30 4.37 -7.00
C ALA A 176 3.84 4.75 -6.71
N VAL A 177 3.11 5.11 -7.75
CA VAL A 177 1.68 5.43 -7.70
C VAL A 177 0.99 4.75 -8.88
N ARG A 178 0.18 3.71 -8.62
CA ARG A 178 -0.40 2.84 -9.66
C ARG A 178 0.68 2.34 -10.63
N ASP A 179 0.54 2.65 -11.91
CA ASP A 179 1.47 2.25 -12.98
C ASP A 179 2.48 3.35 -13.32
N GLU A 180 2.68 4.31 -12.42
CA GLU A 180 3.66 5.36 -12.59
C GLU A 180 4.65 5.41 -11.43
N LEU A 181 5.87 5.81 -11.74
CA LEU A 181 6.85 6.30 -10.78
C LEU A 181 6.86 7.83 -10.87
N VAL A 182 6.94 8.49 -9.73
CA VAL A 182 7.38 9.88 -9.67
C VAL A 182 8.81 9.86 -9.15
N VAL A 183 9.72 10.38 -9.96
CA VAL A 183 11.16 10.32 -9.73
C VAL A 183 11.68 11.73 -9.54
N ASN A 184 12.44 11.94 -8.49
CA ASN A 184 13.18 13.17 -8.22
C ASN A 184 14.64 12.97 -8.63
N THR A 185 15.05 13.66 -9.69
CA THR A 185 16.45 13.65 -10.15
C THR A 185 17.10 15.01 -9.85
N TYR A 186 18.43 15.02 -9.74
CA TYR A 186 19.20 16.22 -9.47
C TYR A 186 20.09 16.60 -10.66
N ARG A 187 19.94 17.81 -11.12
CA ARG A 187 20.76 18.35 -12.21
C ARG A 187 20.94 19.86 -12.06
N ASP A 188 22.14 20.36 -12.29
CA ASP A 188 22.48 21.78 -12.31
C ASP A 188 22.03 22.54 -11.03
N GLY A 189 22.15 21.91 -9.87
CA GLY A 189 21.82 22.52 -8.58
C GLY A 189 20.35 22.43 -8.17
N VAL A 190 19.47 21.83 -8.97
CA VAL A 190 18.03 21.79 -8.72
C VAL A 190 17.44 20.38 -8.91
N SER A 191 16.31 20.14 -8.26
CA SER A 191 15.50 18.95 -8.48
C SER A 191 14.71 19.04 -9.78
N GLN A 192 14.61 17.89 -10.47
CA GLN A 192 13.74 17.70 -11.63
C GLN A 192 12.80 16.54 -11.32
N LEU A 193 11.51 16.84 -11.18
CA LEU A 193 10.50 15.81 -11.00
C LEU A 193 10.04 15.27 -12.34
N GLN A 194 9.98 13.95 -12.45
CA GLN A 194 9.59 13.24 -13.67
C GLN A 194 8.58 12.16 -13.33
N ARG A 195 7.59 11.97 -14.19
CA ARG A 195 6.67 10.83 -14.18
C ARG A 195 7.17 9.80 -15.18
N VAL A 196 7.23 8.55 -14.78
CA VAL A 196 7.66 7.43 -15.61
C VAL A 196 6.61 6.35 -15.56
N ASN A 197 6.01 6.02 -16.70
CA ASN A 197 5.08 4.90 -16.77
C ASN A 197 5.84 3.58 -16.72
N VAL A 198 5.48 2.68 -15.81
CA VAL A 198 6.23 1.41 -15.59
C VAL A 198 6.03 0.40 -16.72
N ASN A 199 4.96 0.51 -17.52
CA ASN A 199 4.63 -0.44 -18.58
C ASN A 199 5.34 -0.12 -19.89
N ASP A 200 5.30 1.15 -20.33
CA ASP A 200 5.88 1.60 -21.60
C ASP A 200 7.12 2.47 -21.44
N LYS A 201 7.54 2.75 -20.20
CA LYS A 201 8.74 3.55 -19.83
C LYS A 201 8.73 4.98 -20.38
N ARG A 202 7.57 5.49 -20.77
CA ARG A 202 7.43 6.90 -21.20
C ARG A 202 7.66 7.80 -20.00
N THR A 203 8.46 8.86 -20.25
CA THR A 203 8.83 9.85 -19.26
C THR A 203 8.20 11.18 -19.59
N GLN A 204 7.65 11.86 -18.57
CA GLN A 204 7.09 13.19 -18.67
C GLN A 204 7.59 14.07 -17.52
N MET A 205 8.13 15.24 -17.86
CA MET A 205 8.53 16.24 -16.85
C MET A 205 7.31 16.78 -16.11
N VAL A 206 7.43 16.93 -14.79
CA VAL A 206 6.45 17.64 -13.96
C VAL A 206 6.81 19.12 -13.98
N PRO A 207 5.91 20.01 -14.41
CA PRO A 207 6.20 21.44 -14.41
C PRO A 207 6.32 21.93 -12.96
N VAL A 208 7.43 22.61 -12.64
CA VAL A 208 7.65 23.28 -11.37
C VAL A 208 7.74 24.79 -11.61
N ALA A 209 7.06 25.57 -10.77
CA ALA A 209 6.98 27.03 -10.96
C ALA A 209 8.34 27.74 -10.79
N LYS A 210 9.21 27.19 -9.93
CA LYS A 210 10.56 27.71 -9.67
C LYS A 210 11.52 26.54 -9.46
N PRO A 211 12.77 26.64 -9.96
CA PRO A 211 13.80 25.66 -9.66
C PRO A 211 14.09 25.63 -8.16
N GLN A 212 13.86 24.52 -7.51
CA GLN A 212 14.06 24.31 -6.07
C GLN A 212 14.49 22.87 -5.82
N LEU A 213 15.01 22.59 -4.63
CA LEU A 213 15.17 21.23 -4.18
C LEU A 213 13.82 20.66 -3.73
N ALA A 214 13.51 19.45 -4.17
CA ALA A 214 12.40 18.65 -3.68
C ALA A 214 12.94 17.54 -2.80
N ALA A 215 12.26 17.26 -1.69
CA ALA A 215 12.64 16.24 -0.71
C ALA A 215 11.42 15.59 -0.06
N LYS A 216 11.65 14.48 0.62
CA LYS A 216 10.60 13.75 1.34
C LYS A 216 9.44 13.34 0.42
N LEU A 217 9.78 12.83 -0.75
CA LEU A 217 8.82 12.36 -1.75
C LEU A 217 8.05 11.13 -1.23
N GLN A 218 6.73 11.20 -1.18
CA GLN A 218 5.86 10.12 -0.70
C GLN A 218 4.56 10.06 -1.49
N SER A 219 4.00 8.84 -1.66
CA SER A 219 2.66 8.68 -2.20
C SER A 219 1.60 8.92 -1.11
N LEU A 220 0.47 9.50 -1.52
CA LEU A 220 -0.70 9.57 -0.66
C LEU A 220 -1.56 8.32 -0.86
N GLY A 221 -1.76 7.47 0.06
CA GLY A 221 -2.48 6.19 -0.04
C GLY A 221 -3.73 6.08 -0.94
N ASP A 222 -4.15 7.18 -1.58
CA ASP A 222 -5.24 7.23 -2.56
C ASP A 222 -4.88 6.69 -3.96
N GLY A 223 -3.60 6.35 -4.16
CA GLY A 223 -3.10 5.83 -5.44
C GLY A 223 -3.13 6.85 -6.60
N ARG A 224 -3.20 8.15 -6.31
CA ARG A 224 -3.32 9.21 -7.31
C ARG A 224 -2.39 10.39 -7.07
N ARG A 225 -2.12 10.69 -5.81
CA ARG A 225 -1.35 11.88 -5.44
C ARG A 225 -0.01 11.52 -4.83
N VAL A 226 0.93 12.41 -5.04
CA VAL A 226 2.27 12.38 -4.46
C VAL A 226 2.51 13.70 -3.75
N GLY A 227 3.15 13.68 -2.60
CA GLY A 227 3.56 14.88 -1.90
C GLY A 227 5.08 14.96 -1.81
N TYR A 228 5.59 16.18 -1.66
CA TYR A 228 6.99 16.48 -1.44
C TYR A 228 7.15 17.85 -0.81
N ILE A 229 8.27 18.09 -0.17
CA ILE A 229 8.63 19.39 0.40
C ILE A 229 9.53 20.11 -0.60
N THR A 230 9.27 21.40 -0.87
CA THR A 230 10.15 22.25 -1.68
C THR A 230 10.84 23.29 -0.82
N GLY A 231 12.14 23.49 -1.02
CA GLY A 231 12.94 24.48 -0.31
C GLY A 231 14.13 24.95 -1.12
N GLU A 232 14.79 26.02 -0.64
CA GLU A 232 15.97 26.58 -1.33
C GLU A 232 17.25 25.78 -1.07
N HIS A 233 17.28 24.99 0.01
CA HIS A 233 18.47 24.24 0.45
C HIS A 233 18.03 22.92 1.10
N SER A 234 19.00 22.10 1.49
CA SER A 234 18.85 20.74 2.04
C SER A 234 17.70 20.54 3.04
N ASP A 235 17.31 19.29 3.25
CA ASP A 235 16.24 18.73 4.10
C ASP A 235 16.07 19.38 5.49
N THR A 236 17.14 19.96 6.04
CA THR A 236 17.18 20.43 7.43
C THR A 236 16.52 21.78 7.66
N LYS A 237 16.28 22.57 6.62
CA LYS A 237 15.69 23.93 6.76
C LYS A 237 14.18 23.99 6.63
N GLY A 238 13.54 22.87 6.27
CA GLY A 238 12.12 22.81 6.01
C GLY A 238 11.72 23.55 4.72
N GLY A 239 10.48 23.39 4.32
CA GLY A 239 9.96 24.01 3.11
C GLY A 239 8.46 23.88 2.97
N GLN A 240 7.95 24.25 1.82
CA GLN A 240 6.52 24.20 1.54
C GLN A 240 6.11 22.81 1.05
N LEU A 241 5.09 22.24 1.69
CA LEU A 241 4.51 20.97 1.27
C LEU A 241 3.70 21.16 -0.02
N GLN A 242 4.03 20.37 -1.04
CA GLN A 242 3.38 20.34 -2.34
C GLN A 242 2.67 18.99 -2.53
N LEU A 243 1.49 19.01 -3.13
CA LEU A 243 0.78 17.81 -3.60
C LEU A 243 0.68 17.83 -5.11
N LEU A 244 1.16 16.79 -5.75
CA LEU A 244 1.08 16.53 -7.18
C LEU A 244 0.01 15.47 -7.44
N ASP A 245 -0.99 15.80 -8.25
CA ASP A 245 -1.89 14.82 -8.82
C ASP A 245 -1.28 14.24 -10.10
N VAL A 246 -0.96 12.95 -10.09
CA VAL A 246 -0.28 12.31 -11.23
C VAL A 246 -1.15 12.24 -12.50
N THR A 247 -2.46 12.46 -12.41
CA THR A 247 -3.34 12.44 -13.58
C THR A 247 -3.34 13.76 -14.36
N ASN A 248 -3.22 14.90 -13.68
CA ASN A 248 -3.20 16.22 -14.31
C ASN A 248 -1.82 16.89 -14.32
N GLY A 249 -0.85 16.33 -13.60
CA GLY A 249 0.54 16.77 -13.62
C GLY A 249 0.83 18.12 -12.96
N SER A 250 -0.14 18.72 -12.25
CA SER A 250 0.02 20.04 -11.63
C SER A 250 0.22 19.96 -10.13
N PRO A 251 1.34 20.44 -9.57
CA PRO A 251 1.55 20.53 -8.14
C PRO A 251 0.72 21.66 -7.51
N ARG A 252 0.30 21.44 -6.26
CA ARG A 252 -0.46 22.40 -5.45
C ARG A 252 0.12 22.49 -4.05
N ALA A 253 0.37 23.70 -3.58
CA ALA A 253 0.82 23.95 -2.21
C ALA A 253 -0.27 23.65 -1.17
N ILE A 254 0.15 23.16 0.00
CA ILE A 254 -0.66 23.05 1.21
C ILE A 254 -0.30 24.24 2.12
N GLU A 255 -0.95 25.37 1.89
CA GLU A 255 -0.61 26.64 2.53
C GLU A 255 -0.75 26.62 4.06
N HIS A 256 -1.80 25.95 4.56
CA HIS A 256 -2.09 25.92 5.99
C HIS A 256 -1.11 25.08 6.83
N ALA A 257 -0.23 24.29 6.20
CA ALA A 257 0.80 23.54 6.93
C ALA A 257 1.98 24.43 7.36
N GLY A 258 2.14 25.60 6.74
CA GLY A 258 3.34 26.42 6.92
C GLY A 258 4.59 25.77 6.33
N ALA A 259 5.77 26.18 6.82
CA ALA A 259 7.01 25.49 6.49
C ALA A 259 7.17 24.24 7.33
N VAL A 260 7.38 23.09 6.68
CA VAL A 260 7.47 21.76 7.31
C VAL A 260 8.84 21.12 7.08
N THR A 261 9.27 20.32 8.03
CA THR A 261 10.52 19.54 7.96
C THR A 261 10.26 18.06 7.65
N ASP A 262 9.09 17.54 8.04
CA ASP A 262 8.70 16.15 7.78
C ASP A 262 7.18 16.03 7.63
N TRP A 263 6.73 15.02 6.90
CA TRP A 263 5.31 14.78 6.69
C TRP A 263 5.02 13.31 6.37
N ARG A 264 3.80 12.87 6.68
CA ARG A 264 3.27 11.54 6.33
C ARG A 264 1.82 11.66 5.95
N ALA A 265 1.39 10.90 4.93
CA ALA A 265 -0.02 10.80 4.55
C ALA A 265 -0.72 9.67 5.29
N SER A 266 -1.99 9.87 5.63
CA SER A 266 -2.86 8.76 6.06
C SER A 266 -3.07 7.75 4.93
N PRO A 267 -3.36 6.47 5.22
CA PRO A 267 -3.55 5.42 4.22
C PRO A 267 -4.64 5.71 3.19
N ASP A 268 -5.65 6.52 3.55
CA ASP A 268 -6.73 6.95 2.64
C ASP A 268 -6.41 8.27 1.90
N GLY A 269 -5.26 8.88 2.17
CA GLY A 269 -4.81 10.12 1.57
C GLY A 269 -5.63 11.37 1.93
N ARG A 270 -6.50 11.31 2.94
CA ARG A 270 -7.38 12.43 3.32
C ARG A 270 -6.73 13.43 4.25
N VAL A 271 -5.81 12.97 5.07
CA VAL A 271 -5.08 13.80 6.03
C VAL A 271 -3.58 13.57 5.92
N ILE A 272 -2.84 14.57 6.33
CA ILE A 272 -1.38 14.56 6.41
C ILE A 272 -1.00 14.92 7.83
N ALA A 273 -0.10 14.14 8.43
CA ALA A 273 0.65 14.58 9.58
C ALA A 273 1.87 15.37 9.09
N ALA A 274 2.14 16.52 9.68
CA ALA A 274 3.26 17.38 9.33
C ALA A 274 3.97 17.88 10.59
N VAL A 275 5.29 17.91 10.56
CA VAL A 275 6.13 18.56 11.58
C VAL A 275 6.61 19.87 10.99
N THR A 276 6.32 20.97 11.67
CA THR A 276 6.76 22.31 11.25
C THR A 276 8.22 22.55 11.60
N VAL A 277 8.82 23.58 11.03
CA VAL A 277 10.17 24.04 11.41
C VAL A 277 10.30 24.45 12.88
N LYS A 278 9.17 24.68 13.57
CA LYS A 278 9.12 24.98 15.01
C LYS A 278 8.97 23.71 15.86
N GLY A 279 8.84 22.54 15.24
CA GLY A 279 8.60 21.29 15.92
C GLY A 279 7.14 21.02 16.28
N ASP A 280 6.18 21.82 15.79
CA ASP A 280 4.76 21.56 15.99
C ASP A 280 4.31 20.38 15.14
N LEU A 281 3.61 19.44 15.74
CA LEU A 281 2.97 18.32 15.06
C LEU A 281 1.52 18.69 14.72
N LEU A 282 1.23 18.72 13.44
CA LEU A 282 -0.08 19.12 12.90
C LEU A 282 -0.71 17.98 12.11
N LEU A 283 -2.05 17.88 12.20
CA LEU A 283 -2.85 17.07 11.27
C LEU A 283 -3.56 18.01 10.30
N VAL A 284 -3.26 17.87 9.01
CA VAL A 284 -3.69 18.76 7.94
C VAL A 284 -4.61 18.04 6.97
N ASP A 285 -5.75 18.63 6.65
CA ASP A 285 -6.66 18.12 5.63
C ASP A 285 -6.08 18.34 4.22
N THR A 286 -6.03 17.27 3.41
CA THR A 286 -5.42 17.33 2.07
C THR A 286 -6.21 18.16 1.08
N THR A 287 -7.46 18.55 1.36
CA THR A 287 -8.23 19.48 0.51
C THR A 287 -7.88 20.93 0.80
N GLY A 288 -7.22 21.22 1.93
CA GLY A 288 -6.89 22.57 2.39
C GLY A 288 -8.08 23.38 2.87
N LYS A 289 -9.25 22.77 3.07
CA LYS A 289 -10.49 23.47 3.48
C LYS A 289 -10.62 23.63 4.99
N LYS A 290 -9.95 22.78 5.75
CA LYS A 290 -10.03 22.79 7.21
C LYS A 290 -8.75 23.33 7.82
N GLN A 291 -8.91 24.03 8.94
CA GLN A 291 -7.75 24.46 9.73
C GLN A 291 -6.97 23.24 10.25
N PRO A 292 -5.64 23.33 10.31
CA PRO A 292 -4.82 22.27 10.88
C PRO A 292 -5.19 22.00 12.35
N ARG A 293 -5.22 20.72 12.72
CA ARG A 293 -5.42 20.29 14.11
C ARG A 293 -4.06 20.08 14.75
N PRO A 294 -3.69 20.83 15.82
CA PRO A 294 -2.46 20.58 16.54
C PRO A 294 -2.56 19.27 17.34
N LEU A 295 -1.50 18.46 17.28
CA LEU A 295 -1.36 17.21 18.04
C LEU A 295 -0.28 17.28 19.12
N GLY A 296 0.47 18.38 19.20
CA GLY A 296 1.58 18.59 20.12
C GLY A 296 2.89 18.89 19.42
N SER A 297 4.00 18.33 19.86
CA SER A 297 5.32 18.53 19.29
C SER A 297 6.00 17.21 18.93
N ALA A 298 6.77 17.21 17.85
CA ALA A 298 7.55 16.09 17.36
C ALA A 298 8.85 16.58 16.70
N SER A 299 9.87 15.73 16.70
CA SER A 299 11.10 15.95 15.93
C SER A 299 11.09 15.21 14.60
N GLU A 300 10.43 14.06 14.52
CA GLU A 300 10.36 13.23 13.33
C GLU A 300 9.05 12.42 13.31
N LEU A 301 8.53 12.14 12.13
CA LEU A 301 7.35 11.29 11.95
C LEU A 301 7.75 9.85 11.68
N GLY A 302 7.08 8.93 12.36
CA GLY A 302 6.98 7.54 11.94
C GLY A 302 5.93 7.37 10.86
N ASP A 303 5.04 6.39 11.01
CA ASP A 303 3.98 6.08 10.04
C ASP A 303 2.59 6.12 10.68
N PHE A 304 1.57 6.24 9.83
CA PHE A 304 0.21 5.88 10.22
C PHE A 304 0.07 4.36 10.30
N SER A 305 -0.83 3.89 11.17
CA SER A 305 -1.34 2.52 11.10
C SER A 305 -2.11 2.30 9.79
N SER A 306 -2.22 1.04 9.36
CA SER A 306 -2.88 0.68 8.10
C SER A 306 -4.35 1.13 8.02
N ASP A 307 -5.03 1.26 9.16
CA ASP A 307 -6.40 1.77 9.29
C ASP A 307 -6.47 3.30 9.45
N GLY A 308 -5.32 3.99 9.52
CA GLY A 308 -5.23 5.44 9.67
C GLY A 308 -5.58 5.99 11.06
N ARG A 309 -5.84 5.13 12.05
CA ARG A 309 -6.30 5.54 13.39
C ARG A 309 -5.17 5.91 14.34
N LYS A 310 -3.97 5.46 14.07
CA LYS A 310 -2.80 5.72 14.89
C LYS A 310 -1.69 6.35 14.07
N LEU A 311 -0.90 7.19 14.72
CA LEU A 311 0.28 7.83 14.16
C LEU A 311 1.45 7.61 15.12
N SER A 312 2.57 7.12 14.61
CA SER A 312 3.82 7.07 15.37
C SER A 312 4.70 8.29 15.08
N PHE A 313 5.43 8.76 16.07
CA PHE A 313 6.35 9.90 15.92
C PHE A 313 7.42 9.90 17.02
N LEU A 314 8.53 10.52 16.76
CA LEU A 314 9.56 10.80 17.75
C LEU A 314 9.21 12.12 18.46
N GLY A 315 8.98 12.06 19.75
CA GLY A 315 8.67 13.25 20.55
C GLY A 315 9.87 14.20 20.65
N SER A 316 9.63 15.49 20.85
CA SER A 316 10.68 16.51 20.98
C SER A 316 11.60 16.31 22.19
N ALA A 317 11.14 15.61 23.23
CA ALA A 317 11.93 15.23 24.40
C ALA A 317 12.71 13.91 24.22
N GLY A 318 12.67 13.31 23.04
CA GLY A 318 13.17 11.97 22.75
C GLY A 318 12.15 10.88 23.08
N GLY A 319 12.33 9.70 22.47
CA GLY A 319 11.45 8.55 22.62
C GLY A 319 10.27 8.55 21.63
N PHE A 320 9.95 7.35 21.14
CA PHE A 320 8.83 7.16 20.24
C PHE A 320 7.49 7.19 20.97
N MET A 321 6.52 7.82 20.35
CA MET A 321 5.15 7.96 20.80
C MET A 321 4.19 7.38 19.76
N ILE A 322 3.06 6.84 20.20
CA ILE A 322 1.92 6.53 19.36
C ILE A 322 0.75 7.42 19.77
N TYR A 323 0.18 8.11 18.82
CA TYR A 323 -1.04 8.91 18.99
C TYR A 323 -2.23 8.13 18.44
N ASP A 324 -3.23 7.87 19.28
CA ASP A 324 -4.54 7.35 18.88
C ASP A 324 -5.43 8.53 18.49
N LEU A 325 -5.70 8.66 17.19
CA LEU A 325 -6.42 9.82 16.63
C LEU A 325 -7.92 9.81 16.96
N GLU A 326 -8.51 8.64 17.23
CA GLU A 326 -9.92 8.52 17.63
C GLU A 326 -10.10 8.84 19.10
N LYS A 327 -9.24 8.32 19.96
CA LYS A 327 -9.30 8.54 21.41
C LYS A 327 -8.69 9.86 21.83
N ASN A 328 -7.92 10.50 20.95
CA ASN A 328 -7.16 11.71 21.23
C ASN A 328 -6.13 11.50 22.37
N GLU A 329 -5.49 10.33 22.40
CA GLU A 329 -4.56 9.90 23.42
C GLU A 329 -3.19 9.61 22.82
N ARG A 330 -2.15 9.84 23.60
CA ARG A 330 -0.78 9.48 23.24
C ARG A 330 -0.15 8.59 24.29
N ARG A 331 0.64 7.63 23.85
CA ARG A 331 1.41 6.75 24.72
C ARG A 331 2.85 6.64 24.26
N ALA A 332 3.76 6.53 25.19
CA ALA A 332 5.16 6.23 24.90
C ALA A 332 5.33 4.77 24.47
N VAL A 333 6.29 4.53 23.58
CA VAL A 333 6.76 3.20 23.17
C VAL A 333 8.18 3.06 23.73
N PHE A 334 8.41 1.99 24.46
CA PHE A 334 9.71 1.71 25.04
C PHE A 334 10.37 0.57 24.26
N SER A 335 11.69 0.64 24.13
CA SER A 335 12.47 -0.50 23.67
C SER A 335 12.53 -1.53 24.79
N ASP A 336 12.03 -2.71 24.52
CA ASP A 336 12.17 -3.87 25.40
C ASP A 336 13.32 -4.77 24.91
N SER A 337 14.36 -4.13 24.38
CA SER A 337 15.59 -4.81 23.97
C SER A 337 16.25 -5.46 25.19
N ALA A 338 16.81 -6.66 24.99
CA ALA A 338 17.62 -7.34 26.00
C ALA A 338 18.88 -6.54 26.39
N HIS A 339 19.18 -5.44 25.70
CA HIS A 339 20.34 -4.60 25.93
C HIS A 339 19.97 -3.38 26.78
N ALA A 340 20.65 -3.20 27.89
CA ALA A 340 20.59 -1.97 28.64
C ALA A 340 21.02 -0.79 27.74
N ASN A 341 20.40 0.38 27.94
CA ASN A 341 20.66 1.58 27.13
C ASN A 341 20.31 1.47 25.65
N SER A 342 19.29 0.66 25.29
CA SER A 342 18.73 0.65 23.96
C SER A 342 17.73 1.78 23.76
N TYR A 343 17.67 2.32 22.53
CA TYR A 343 16.67 3.31 22.13
C TYR A 343 16.14 3.01 20.72
N ILE A 344 14.86 3.31 20.53
CA ILE A 344 14.21 3.12 19.26
C ILE A 344 14.62 4.26 18.32
N VAL A 345 15.07 3.92 17.11
CA VAL A 345 15.39 4.88 16.04
C VAL A 345 14.35 4.90 14.94
N ARG A 346 13.62 3.78 14.71
CA ARG A 346 12.50 3.71 13.76
C ARG A 346 11.40 2.82 14.30
N LEU A 347 10.17 3.23 14.05
CA LEU A 347 8.97 2.48 14.42
C LEU A 347 8.02 2.44 13.23
N LYS A 348 7.71 1.23 12.76
CA LYS A 348 6.75 0.96 11.69
C LYS A 348 5.51 0.30 12.28
N LEU A 349 4.36 0.97 12.17
CA LEU A 349 3.08 0.39 12.56
C LEU A 349 2.60 -0.58 11.48
N LEU A 350 2.29 -1.80 11.89
CA LEU A 350 1.83 -2.89 11.05
C LEU A 350 0.33 -3.13 11.26
N GLU A 351 -0.22 -4.16 10.59
CA GLU A 351 -1.58 -4.62 10.84
C GLU A 351 -1.74 -5.25 12.23
N LYS A 352 -2.97 -5.35 12.70
CA LYS A 352 -3.33 -6.01 13.99
C LYS A 352 -2.64 -5.44 15.23
N ASN A 353 -2.31 -4.14 15.21
CA ASN A 353 -1.57 -3.46 16.28
C ASN A 353 -0.15 -4.01 16.54
N ALA A 354 0.41 -4.71 15.58
CA ALA A 354 1.82 -5.09 15.61
C ALA A 354 2.71 -3.94 15.10
N TRP A 355 3.98 -3.99 15.43
CA TRP A 355 4.98 -3.05 14.93
C TRP A 355 6.35 -3.68 14.72
N LEU A 356 7.11 -3.08 13.82
CA LEU A 356 8.54 -3.31 13.71
C LEU A 356 9.28 -2.16 14.34
N MET A 357 10.28 -2.47 15.11
CA MET A 357 11.17 -1.48 15.74
C MET A 357 12.60 -1.73 15.28
N GLN A 358 13.27 -0.66 14.88
CA GLN A 358 14.72 -0.63 14.82
C GLN A 358 15.22 0.01 16.10
N SER A 359 16.01 -0.74 16.87
CA SER A 359 16.67 -0.22 18.07
C SER A 359 18.18 -0.14 17.86
N MET A 360 18.79 0.86 18.46
CA MET A 360 20.24 0.96 18.62
C MET A 360 20.59 0.77 20.10
N PHE A 361 21.74 0.16 20.36
CA PHE A 361 22.25 -0.12 21.69
C PHE A 361 23.78 -0.09 21.73
N ILE A 362 24.35 -0.12 22.92
CA ILE A 362 25.77 -0.30 23.11
C ILE A 362 25.98 -1.60 23.90
N ALA A 363 26.66 -2.56 23.28
CA ALA A 363 27.08 -3.82 23.89
C ALA A 363 28.61 -3.94 23.77
N ASP A 364 29.25 -4.28 24.88
CA ASP A 364 30.74 -4.43 24.96
C ASP A 364 31.49 -3.21 24.40
N ARG A 365 30.98 -2.00 24.66
CA ARG A 365 31.52 -0.70 24.20
C ARG A 365 31.44 -0.53 22.65
N LYS A 366 30.67 -1.34 21.98
CA LYS A 366 30.43 -1.24 20.52
C LYS A 366 28.99 -0.90 20.25
N PRO A 367 28.73 -0.01 19.30
CA PRO A 367 27.37 0.23 18.85
C PRO A 367 26.83 -1.01 18.11
N GLY A 368 25.56 -1.29 18.30
CA GLY A 368 24.82 -2.33 17.61
C GLY A 368 23.42 -1.87 17.27
N SER A 369 22.82 -2.50 16.33
CA SER A 369 21.42 -2.27 15.93
C SER A 369 20.70 -3.58 15.69
N GLU A 370 19.39 -3.59 15.92
CA GLU A 370 18.54 -4.74 15.67
C GLU A 370 17.16 -4.33 15.19
N VAL A 371 16.47 -5.25 14.50
CA VAL A 371 15.06 -5.15 14.17
C VAL A 371 14.30 -6.15 15.00
N THR A 372 13.30 -5.68 15.74
CA THR A 372 12.39 -6.49 16.52
C THR A 372 10.95 -6.35 16.01
N TYR A 373 10.16 -7.39 16.21
CA TYR A 373 8.73 -7.44 15.92
C TYR A 373 7.98 -7.62 17.24
N ASP A 374 6.92 -6.84 17.42
CA ASP A 374 6.02 -6.96 18.56
C ASP A 374 4.58 -7.01 18.08
N ASP A 375 3.85 -8.05 18.46
CA ASP A 375 2.41 -8.24 18.16
C ASP A 375 1.52 -8.06 19.39
N GLY A 376 2.09 -7.53 20.49
CA GLY A 376 1.43 -7.38 21.79
C GLY A 376 1.39 -8.65 22.63
N ARG A 377 1.94 -9.79 22.15
CA ARG A 377 2.09 -11.04 22.89
C ARG A 377 3.53 -11.26 23.35
N GLY A 378 4.46 -10.63 22.66
CA GLY A 378 5.88 -10.68 22.98
C GLY A 378 6.73 -10.09 21.87
N ILE A 379 7.97 -9.79 22.21
CA ILE A 379 8.95 -9.22 21.28
C ILE A 379 9.83 -10.33 20.72
N THR A 380 9.93 -10.36 19.40
CA THR A 380 10.77 -11.30 18.66
C THR A 380 11.83 -10.51 17.90
N ARG A 381 13.11 -10.88 18.06
CA ARG A 381 14.18 -10.32 17.25
C ARG A 381 14.16 -10.97 15.87
N LEU A 382 13.96 -10.14 14.82
CA LEU A 382 13.91 -10.61 13.46
C LEU A 382 15.25 -10.53 12.75
N TYR A 383 16.03 -9.47 13.04
CA TYR A 383 17.29 -9.26 12.33
C TYR A 383 18.29 -8.52 13.21
N HIS A 384 19.53 -8.93 13.10
CA HIS A 384 20.70 -8.28 13.70
C HIS A 384 21.85 -8.40 12.70
N PRO A 385 22.42 -7.27 12.23
CA PRO A 385 23.55 -7.32 11.32
C PRO A 385 24.79 -7.85 12.04
N ASP A 386 25.78 -8.28 11.29
CA ASP A 386 27.11 -8.55 11.85
C ASP A 386 27.72 -7.27 12.43
N GLY A 387 28.71 -7.43 13.32
CA GLY A 387 29.32 -6.31 14.01
C GLY A 387 30.10 -5.32 13.13
N ALA A 388 30.13 -5.53 11.81
CA ALA A 388 30.76 -4.64 10.83
C ALA A 388 29.75 -3.73 10.12
N HIS A 389 28.46 -4.01 10.26
CA HIS A 389 27.36 -3.29 9.59
C HIS A 389 26.39 -2.68 10.60
N ASP A 390 25.69 -1.65 10.15
CA ASP A 390 24.61 -1.01 10.88
C ASP A 390 23.33 -0.92 10.04
N ILE A 391 22.17 -0.82 10.71
CA ILE A 391 20.88 -0.68 10.04
C ILE A 391 20.64 0.79 9.73
N THR A 392 20.48 1.12 8.44
CA THR A 392 20.29 2.49 7.96
C THR A 392 18.87 2.78 7.52
N GLY A 393 18.06 1.75 7.24
CA GLY A 393 16.68 1.91 6.80
C GLY A 393 15.83 0.68 7.15
N LEU A 394 14.51 0.91 7.27
CA LEU A 394 13.53 -0.14 7.57
C LEU A 394 12.23 0.17 6.86
N SER A 395 11.72 -0.76 6.08
CA SER A 395 10.37 -0.72 5.51
C SER A 395 9.68 -2.07 5.63
N ALA A 396 8.34 -2.09 5.54
CA ALA A 396 7.55 -3.31 5.59
C ALA A 396 6.65 -3.40 4.36
N SER A 397 6.38 -4.64 3.91
CA SER A 397 5.37 -4.87 2.88
C SER A 397 3.98 -4.49 3.40
N PRO A 398 3.05 -4.05 2.52
CA PRO A 398 1.72 -3.61 2.93
C PRO A 398 0.96 -4.61 3.80
N ASN A 399 1.08 -5.91 3.50
CA ASN A 399 0.45 -7.01 4.28
C ASN A 399 1.33 -7.50 5.44
N SER A 400 2.40 -6.82 5.77
CA SER A 400 3.34 -7.15 6.87
C SER A 400 4.00 -8.53 6.75
N GLN A 401 3.96 -9.16 5.57
CA GLN A 401 4.57 -10.48 5.37
C GLN A 401 6.10 -10.43 5.26
N TYR A 402 6.63 -9.31 4.77
CA TYR A 402 8.06 -9.09 4.58
C TYR A 402 8.49 -7.74 5.14
N ALA A 403 9.76 -7.67 5.53
CA ALA A 403 10.42 -6.41 5.83
C ALA A 403 11.69 -6.26 4.96
N ALA A 404 12.02 -5.02 4.64
CA ALA A 404 13.26 -4.65 3.99
C ALA A 404 14.12 -3.87 4.98
N VAL A 405 15.29 -4.40 5.28
CA VAL A 405 16.26 -3.84 6.22
C VAL A 405 17.48 -3.37 5.43
N GLU A 406 17.70 -2.06 5.36
CA GLU A 406 18.88 -1.50 4.74
C GLU A 406 20.06 -1.58 5.71
N VAL A 407 21.18 -2.08 5.23
CA VAL A 407 22.40 -2.21 6.01
C VAL A 407 23.59 -1.58 5.29
N ALA A 408 24.47 -0.94 6.02
CA ALA A 408 25.68 -0.32 5.50
C ALA A 408 26.86 -0.59 6.45
N PRO A 409 28.10 -0.62 5.92
CA PRO A 409 29.30 -0.76 6.76
C PRO A 409 29.42 0.39 7.75
N GLN A 410 29.86 0.09 8.98
CA GLN A 410 30.14 1.09 10.02
C GLN A 410 31.43 1.86 9.76
N GLN A 411 32.40 1.23 9.10
CA GLN A 411 33.72 1.81 8.83
C GLN A 411 34.11 1.65 7.36
N GLY A 412 35.01 2.53 6.88
CA GLY A 412 35.53 2.46 5.52
C GLY A 412 34.50 2.82 4.45
N SER A 413 33.43 3.48 4.82
CA SER A 413 32.31 3.82 3.93
C SER A 413 32.53 5.18 3.25
N SER A 414 32.24 5.24 1.97
CA SER A 414 32.06 6.49 1.23
C SER A 414 30.59 6.82 1.10
N PHE A 415 30.24 8.07 1.36
CA PHE A 415 28.91 8.57 1.11
C PHE A 415 28.84 9.21 -0.28
N ASP A 416 27.68 9.13 -0.90
CA ASP A 416 27.40 9.95 -2.06
C ASP A 416 27.33 11.45 -1.66
N ASN A 417 27.47 12.33 -2.63
CA ASN A 417 27.40 13.77 -2.41
C ASN A 417 26.04 14.36 -2.80
N TYR A 418 24.97 13.58 -2.65
CA TYR A 418 23.64 14.01 -3.02
C TYR A 418 23.07 14.98 -1.97
N PRO A 419 22.42 16.07 -2.41
CA PRO A 419 21.94 17.11 -1.50
C PRO A 419 20.76 16.66 -0.66
N VAL A 420 20.05 15.63 -1.09
CA VAL A 420 18.87 15.04 -0.45
C VAL A 420 19.04 13.52 -0.42
N ASN A 421 18.63 12.90 0.66
CA ASN A 421 18.64 11.45 0.82
C ASN A 421 20.03 10.82 0.56
N GLY A 422 21.09 11.49 1.06
CA GLY A 422 22.46 10.99 0.96
C GLY A 422 22.61 9.58 1.53
N ARG A 423 23.37 8.71 0.84
CA ARG A 423 23.49 7.30 1.19
C ARG A 423 24.95 6.87 1.24
N ASN A 424 25.21 5.88 2.09
CA ASN A 424 26.43 5.12 2.00
C ASN A 424 26.42 4.28 0.71
N MET A 425 27.47 4.39 -0.09
CA MET A 425 27.58 3.74 -1.40
C MET A 425 27.57 2.21 -1.35
N SER A 426 27.88 1.62 -0.19
CA SER A 426 27.86 0.17 0.04
C SER A 426 26.56 -0.31 0.72
N THR A 427 25.51 0.51 0.68
CA THR A 427 24.20 0.13 1.26
C THR A 427 23.61 -1.04 0.49
N ARG A 428 23.18 -2.07 1.23
CA ARG A 428 22.43 -3.22 0.71
C ARG A 428 21.10 -3.34 1.47
N THR A 429 20.15 -3.98 0.86
CA THR A 429 18.87 -4.29 1.54
C THR A 429 18.72 -5.79 1.70
N VAL A 430 18.50 -6.21 2.94
CA VAL A 430 18.17 -7.57 3.35
C VAL A 430 16.66 -7.69 3.46
N LEU A 431 16.06 -8.56 2.65
CA LEU A 431 14.62 -8.85 2.66
C LEU A 431 14.39 -10.04 3.58
N ILE A 432 13.60 -9.86 4.62
CA ILE A 432 13.29 -10.89 5.62
C ILE A 432 11.79 -11.19 5.68
N ASP A 433 11.44 -12.39 6.12
CA ASP A 433 10.05 -12.76 6.43
C ASP A 433 9.67 -12.42 7.88
N GLN A 434 8.45 -12.74 8.26
CA GLN A 434 7.90 -12.54 9.61
C GLN A 434 8.64 -13.32 10.72
N ASN A 435 9.42 -14.33 10.36
CA ASN A 435 10.21 -15.15 11.30
C ASN A 435 11.68 -14.70 11.37
N GLY A 436 12.06 -13.68 10.60
CA GLY A 436 13.43 -13.20 10.49
C GLY A 436 14.30 -14.01 9.51
N ALA A 437 13.71 -14.95 8.76
CA ALA A 437 14.46 -15.67 7.74
C ALA A 437 14.82 -14.73 6.58
N VAL A 438 16.12 -14.71 6.22
CA VAL A 438 16.60 -13.92 5.08
C VAL A 438 16.13 -14.61 3.80
N MET A 439 15.27 -13.92 3.05
CA MET A 439 14.72 -14.39 1.79
C MET A 439 15.60 -13.99 0.60
N ARG A 440 16.17 -12.79 0.65
CA ARG A 440 16.99 -12.24 -0.42
C ARG A 440 17.80 -11.05 0.06
N THR A 441 18.98 -10.83 -0.51
CA THR A 441 19.73 -9.58 -0.40
C THR A 441 19.79 -8.91 -1.76
N ILE A 442 19.53 -7.62 -1.82
CA ILE A 442 19.60 -6.79 -3.02
C ILE A 442 20.65 -5.69 -2.85
N ASP A 443 21.34 -5.37 -3.91
CA ASP A 443 22.32 -4.30 -3.95
C ASP A 443 21.62 -2.98 -4.30
N GLY A 444 21.15 -2.28 -3.26
CA GLY A 444 20.33 -1.08 -3.39
C GLY A 444 19.60 -0.72 -2.12
N CYS A 445 18.84 0.39 -2.17
CA CYS A 445 18.12 0.99 -1.06
C CYS A 445 16.73 1.51 -1.48
N ASP A 446 16.03 2.18 -0.56
CA ASP A 446 14.74 2.84 -0.80
C ASP A 446 13.69 1.87 -1.41
N VAL A 447 13.47 0.73 -0.74
CA VAL A 447 12.51 -0.28 -1.21
C VAL A 447 11.08 0.25 -1.11
N VAL A 448 10.40 0.27 -2.26
CA VAL A 448 8.97 0.58 -2.41
C VAL A 448 8.24 -0.71 -2.78
N TRP A 449 7.35 -1.15 -1.92
CA TRP A 449 6.50 -2.33 -2.14
C TRP A 449 5.32 -1.99 -3.06
N LYS A 450 5.00 -2.96 -3.97
CA LYS A 450 3.98 -2.77 -5.01
C LYS A 450 2.87 -3.85 -4.92
#